data_d4d204165eb2a4985f29d73936ef805b
#
_entry.id   d4d204165eb2a4985f29d73936ef805b
#
_cell.length_a   1.000
_cell.length_b   1.000
_cell.length_c   1.000
_cell.angle_alpha   90.00
_cell.angle_beta   90.00
_cell.angle_gamma   90.00
#
_symmetry.space_group_name_H-M   'P 1'
#
loop_
_entity.id
_entity.type
_entity.pdbx_description
1 polymer ?
#
loop_
_entity_poly.entity_id
_entity_poly.type
_entity_poly.pdbx_seq_one_letter_code
_entity_poly.pdbx_strand_id
1 'polypeptide(L)'
;MSLGIDISTWQDVRDYGTLLGQVDYVLLKASGSNTGSNYVDSKYHRHANAIGGRKPTGSYYMNGASDATSAARFFVSNLNSNADDFAVLDIETIDGYAYWSPAKSLEWVHEVRRLGYTGPVFAYMNTSVAQSADWSALERAGVGLWLANYGQDNGSLTSPSPGAGSWSTWQVHQYTQQGRLAGYAGPLDLNRAKAGIFTSMPSANDPATFWSAKRWIISGLAG
;
A
#
# COMPACT_ATOMS: atom_id res chain seq x y z
N MET A 1 -8.84 15.56 -5.63
CA MET A 1 -8.63 14.23 -5.02
C MET A 1 -8.49 13.24 -6.15
N SER A 2 -7.63 12.23 -5.97
CA SER A 2 -7.37 11.18 -6.96
C SER A 2 -8.11 9.91 -6.56
N LEU A 3 -8.62 9.14 -7.54
CA LEU A 3 -9.28 7.85 -7.32
C LEU A 3 -8.25 6.73 -7.49
N GLY A 4 -8.23 5.80 -6.57
CA GLY A 4 -7.41 4.60 -6.64
C GLY A 4 -8.18 3.34 -6.29
N ILE A 5 -7.54 2.21 -6.57
CA ILE A 5 -7.99 0.88 -6.15
C ILE A 5 -6.87 0.15 -5.43
N ASP A 6 -7.22 -0.79 -4.57
CA ASP A 6 -6.29 -1.82 -4.15
C ASP A 6 -6.79 -3.20 -4.53
N ILE A 7 -5.87 -4.07 -4.94
CA ILE A 7 -6.14 -5.40 -5.44
C ILE A 7 -5.11 -6.43 -4.96
N SER A 8 -5.54 -7.68 -4.93
CA SER A 8 -4.76 -8.83 -4.45
C SER A 8 -5.09 -10.08 -5.26
N THR A 9 -4.73 -11.23 -4.74
CA THR A 9 -5.11 -12.54 -5.29
C THR A 9 -6.63 -12.72 -5.47
N TRP A 10 -7.44 -11.95 -4.74
CA TRP A 10 -8.90 -12.04 -4.82
C TRP A 10 -9.48 -11.46 -6.12
N GLN A 11 -8.80 -10.49 -6.73
CA GLN A 11 -9.25 -9.86 -7.97
C GLN A 11 -8.64 -10.58 -9.19
N ASP A 12 -9.47 -11.19 -10.03
CA ASP A 12 -9.03 -11.74 -11.33
C ASP A 12 -9.28 -10.74 -12.45
N VAL A 13 -8.51 -9.65 -12.43
CA VAL A 13 -8.59 -8.60 -13.47
C VAL A 13 -8.14 -9.16 -14.80
N ARG A 14 -8.95 -8.97 -15.85
CA ARG A 14 -8.67 -9.39 -17.24
C ARG A 14 -8.54 -8.23 -18.19
N ASP A 15 -9.25 -7.14 -17.93
CA ASP A 15 -9.18 -5.92 -18.74
C ASP A 15 -8.56 -4.76 -17.96
N TYR A 16 -7.23 -4.80 -17.86
CA TYR A 16 -6.47 -3.71 -17.23
C TYR A 16 -6.55 -2.40 -18.03
N GLY A 17 -6.77 -2.46 -19.35
CA GLY A 17 -6.88 -1.27 -20.19
C GLY A 17 -8.05 -0.40 -19.73
N THR A 18 -9.23 -0.99 -19.70
CA THR A 18 -10.46 -0.31 -19.27
C THR A 18 -10.40 0.08 -17.78
N LEU A 19 -9.92 -0.81 -16.90
CA LEU A 19 -9.87 -0.55 -15.46
C LEU A 19 -8.94 0.63 -15.13
N LEU A 20 -7.73 0.64 -15.67
CA LEU A 20 -6.74 1.69 -15.42
C LEU A 20 -7.14 3.04 -16.03
N GLY A 21 -8.00 3.06 -17.02
CA GLY A 21 -8.59 4.30 -17.58
C GLY A 21 -9.46 5.07 -16.59
N GLN A 22 -9.91 4.42 -15.51
CA GLN A 22 -10.83 5.01 -14.54
C GLN A 22 -10.16 5.39 -13.21
N VAL A 23 -8.90 5.04 -12.99
CA VAL A 23 -8.18 5.29 -11.74
C VAL A 23 -6.89 6.07 -11.97
N ASP A 24 -6.44 6.76 -10.94
CA ASP A 24 -5.23 7.57 -10.96
C ASP A 24 -4.01 6.82 -10.39
N TYR A 25 -4.23 5.85 -9.50
CA TYR A 25 -3.18 5.03 -8.87
C TYR A 25 -3.71 3.66 -8.46
N VAL A 26 -2.79 2.71 -8.22
CA VAL A 26 -3.11 1.34 -7.80
C VAL A 26 -2.23 0.93 -6.63
N LEU A 27 -2.80 0.18 -5.67
CA LEU A 27 -2.08 -0.50 -4.61
C LEU A 27 -2.21 -2.02 -4.80
N LEU A 28 -1.11 -2.74 -4.70
CA LEU A 28 -1.07 -4.19 -4.87
C LEU A 28 -0.67 -4.89 -3.58
N LYS A 29 -1.36 -5.96 -3.22
CA LYS A 29 -0.86 -6.89 -2.22
C LYS A 29 0.41 -7.54 -2.74
N ALA A 30 1.55 -7.21 -2.15
CA ALA A 30 2.81 -7.84 -2.51
C ALA A 30 3.05 -9.09 -1.68
N SER A 31 2.85 -8.97 -0.38
CA SER A 31 3.18 -10.02 0.57
C SER A 31 2.47 -9.83 1.90
N GLY A 32 2.63 -10.79 2.78
CA GLY A 32 2.15 -10.75 4.15
C GLY A 32 2.73 -11.89 4.97
N SER A 33 2.29 -12.03 6.21
CA SER A 33 2.58 -13.23 6.98
C SER A 33 1.31 -13.86 7.54
N ASN A 34 1.27 -15.17 7.56
CA ASN A 34 0.22 -15.95 8.20
C ASN A 34 0.82 -16.81 9.32
N THR A 35 0.43 -18.04 9.52
CA THR A 35 0.82 -18.96 10.59
C THR A 35 2.34 -19.22 10.73
N GLY A 36 3.18 -18.16 10.78
CA GLY A 36 4.61 -18.24 11.08
C GLY A 36 5.54 -18.09 9.88
N SER A 37 5.03 -17.89 8.66
CA SER A 37 5.84 -17.67 7.47
C SER A 37 5.38 -16.48 6.64
N ASN A 38 6.33 -15.79 6.03
CA ASN A 38 6.03 -14.78 5.01
C ASN A 38 5.61 -15.47 3.71
N TYR A 39 4.73 -14.82 2.96
CA TYR A 39 4.30 -15.27 1.63
C TYR A 39 4.24 -14.11 0.64
N VAL A 40 4.40 -14.40 -0.63
CA VAL A 40 4.10 -13.48 -1.73
C VAL A 40 2.66 -13.72 -2.18
N ASP A 41 1.89 -12.65 -2.42
CA ASP A 41 0.56 -12.79 -3.00
C ASP A 41 0.65 -13.43 -4.40
N SER A 42 -0.17 -14.44 -4.64
CA SER A 42 -0.03 -15.29 -5.83
C SER A 42 -0.27 -14.57 -7.16
N LYS A 43 -0.96 -13.41 -7.15
CA LYS A 43 -1.19 -12.59 -8.35
C LYS A 43 -0.36 -11.31 -8.39
N TYR A 44 0.45 -11.03 -7.38
CA TYR A 44 1.21 -9.78 -7.27
C TYR A 44 1.99 -9.44 -8.55
N HIS A 45 2.90 -10.34 -8.96
CA HIS A 45 3.75 -10.08 -10.14
C HIS A 45 2.94 -10.01 -11.44
N ARG A 46 1.84 -10.77 -11.53
CA ARG A 46 0.92 -10.69 -12.67
C ARG A 46 0.28 -9.29 -12.76
N HIS A 47 -0.25 -8.79 -11.63
CA HIS A 47 -0.85 -7.46 -11.56
C HIS A 47 0.19 -6.37 -11.86
N ALA A 48 1.33 -6.39 -11.20
CA ALA A 48 2.39 -5.41 -11.40
C ALA A 48 2.87 -5.35 -12.87
N ASN A 49 3.13 -6.50 -13.49
CA ASN A 49 3.56 -6.57 -14.89
C ASN A 49 2.45 -6.12 -15.86
N ALA A 50 1.19 -6.46 -15.57
CA ALA A 50 0.07 -6.02 -16.41
C ALA A 50 -0.19 -4.51 -16.30
N ILE A 51 0.09 -3.89 -15.14
CA ILE A 51 0.02 -2.43 -14.99
C ILE A 51 1.21 -1.77 -15.69
N GLY A 52 2.42 -2.32 -15.53
CA GLY A 52 3.59 -1.95 -16.32
C GLY A 52 3.97 -0.48 -16.24
N GLY A 53 3.85 0.16 -15.08
CA GLY A 53 4.19 1.58 -14.87
C GLY A 53 3.22 2.59 -15.50
N ARG A 54 2.07 2.16 -16.03
CA ARG A 54 1.07 3.07 -16.65
C ARG A 54 0.38 3.98 -15.64
N LYS A 55 0.44 3.63 -14.35
CA LYS A 55 -0.11 4.41 -13.23
C LYS A 55 0.88 4.34 -12.06
N PRO A 56 0.94 5.36 -11.20
CA PRO A 56 1.59 5.23 -9.90
C PRO A 56 1.08 4.00 -9.19
N THR A 57 1.98 3.07 -8.88
CA THR A 57 1.61 1.76 -8.32
C THR A 57 2.49 1.45 -7.12
N GLY A 58 1.86 1.21 -5.99
CA GLY A 58 2.53 0.79 -4.77
C GLY A 58 2.28 -0.65 -4.41
N SER A 59 3.00 -1.09 -3.39
CA SER A 59 2.91 -2.44 -2.83
C SER A 59 2.64 -2.41 -1.34
N TYR A 60 1.83 -3.36 -0.85
CA TYR A 60 1.63 -3.50 0.58
C TYR A 60 2.08 -4.86 1.14
N TYR A 61 2.53 -4.79 2.39
CA TYR A 61 2.78 -5.93 3.25
C TYR A 61 1.70 -6.01 4.32
N MET A 62 0.99 -7.14 4.38
CA MET A 62 -0.03 -7.38 5.39
C MET A 62 0.60 -7.95 6.65
N ASN A 63 0.43 -7.30 7.78
CA ASN A 63 0.96 -7.76 9.06
C ASN A 63 0.46 -9.17 9.44
N GLY A 64 1.15 -9.81 10.36
CA GLY A 64 0.78 -11.15 10.86
C GLY A 64 1.80 -11.65 11.88
N ALA A 65 2.11 -12.95 11.85
CA ALA A 65 2.93 -13.62 12.86
C ALA A 65 4.42 -13.25 12.81
N SER A 66 4.97 -12.85 11.66
CA SER A 66 6.41 -12.55 11.53
C SER A 66 6.87 -11.39 12.42
N ASP A 67 8.15 -11.40 12.80
CA ASP A 67 8.80 -10.21 13.34
C ASP A 67 8.95 -9.11 12.27
N ALA A 68 9.06 -7.86 12.72
CA ALA A 68 9.05 -6.71 11.84
C ALA A 68 10.25 -6.67 10.88
N THR A 69 11.44 -7.03 11.38
CA THR A 69 12.68 -7.02 10.59
C THR A 69 12.64 -8.06 9.48
N SER A 70 12.26 -9.30 9.78
CA SER A 70 12.11 -10.37 8.78
C SER A 70 11.04 -10.03 7.75
N ALA A 71 9.91 -9.47 8.19
CA ALA A 71 8.83 -9.01 7.33
C ALA A 71 9.29 -7.91 6.36
N ALA A 72 10.04 -6.92 6.85
CA ALA A 72 10.57 -5.84 6.02
C ALA A 72 11.55 -6.35 4.96
N ARG A 73 12.48 -7.23 5.35
CA ARG A 73 13.44 -7.87 4.42
C ARG A 73 12.71 -8.67 3.35
N PHE A 74 11.73 -9.46 3.76
CA PHE A 74 10.93 -10.25 2.83
C PHE A 74 10.17 -9.35 1.85
N PHE A 75 9.51 -8.28 2.35
CA PHE A 75 8.79 -7.33 1.53
C PHE A 75 9.72 -6.68 0.48
N VAL A 76 10.84 -6.09 0.91
CA VAL A 76 11.76 -5.38 0.01
C VAL A 76 12.37 -6.32 -1.03
N SER A 77 12.74 -7.56 -0.64
CA SER A 77 13.35 -8.54 -1.56
C SER A 77 12.38 -9.05 -2.64
N ASN A 78 11.07 -8.88 -2.45
CA ASN A 78 10.06 -9.34 -3.39
C ASN A 78 9.37 -8.20 -4.15
N LEU A 79 9.80 -6.93 -3.97
CA LEU A 79 9.20 -5.80 -4.69
C LEU A 79 9.39 -5.96 -6.20
N ASN A 80 8.30 -5.68 -6.93
CA ASN A 80 8.32 -5.60 -8.38
C ASN A 80 8.57 -4.15 -8.81
N SER A 81 9.50 -3.95 -9.73
CA SER A 81 9.88 -2.61 -10.20
C SER A 81 8.77 -1.83 -10.92
N ASN A 82 7.66 -2.46 -11.25
CA ASN A 82 6.45 -1.81 -11.78
C ASN A 82 5.43 -1.48 -10.68
N ALA A 83 5.76 -1.71 -9.39
CA ALA A 83 4.86 -1.51 -8.26
C ALA A 83 5.64 -1.09 -7.00
N ASP A 84 6.70 -0.30 -7.16
CA ASP A 84 7.57 0.17 -6.07
C ASP A 84 7.54 1.70 -5.85
N ASP A 85 6.54 2.38 -6.44
CA ASP A 85 6.41 3.84 -6.32
C ASP A 85 6.12 4.30 -4.88
N PHE A 86 5.35 3.51 -4.12
CA PHE A 86 5.10 3.73 -2.70
C PHE A 86 4.87 2.40 -1.98
N ALA A 87 5.18 2.36 -0.68
CA ALA A 87 5.02 1.19 0.18
C ALA A 87 3.92 1.41 1.21
N VAL A 88 3.20 0.35 1.56
CA VAL A 88 2.18 0.40 2.61
C VAL A 88 2.37 -0.77 3.58
N LEU A 89 2.39 -0.47 4.87
CA LEU A 89 2.22 -1.47 5.92
C LEU A 89 0.73 -1.56 6.25
N ASP A 90 0.14 -2.70 5.98
CA ASP A 90 -1.25 -3.01 6.30
C ASP A 90 -1.33 -3.57 7.71
N ILE A 91 -1.98 -2.80 8.61
CA ILE A 91 -2.03 -3.01 10.06
C ILE A 91 -3.46 -3.41 10.45
N GLU A 92 -3.73 -4.70 10.35
CA GLU A 92 -5.04 -5.27 10.63
C GLU A 92 -4.97 -6.51 11.54
N THR A 93 -6.08 -6.82 12.20
CA THR A 93 -6.26 -8.14 12.84
C THR A 93 -6.60 -9.16 11.76
N ILE A 94 -5.81 -10.22 11.66
CA ILE A 94 -5.91 -11.21 10.59
C ILE A 94 -5.69 -12.62 11.12
N ASP A 95 -6.54 -13.55 10.75
CA ASP A 95 -6.41 -14.98 11.03
C ASP A 95 -6.07 -15.30 12.49
N GLY A 96 -6.66 -14.55 13.44
CA GLY A 96 -6.40 -14.69 14.87
C GLY A 96 -5.14 -13.97 15.38
N TYR A 97 -4.35 -13.32 14.51
CA TYR A 97 -3.25 -12.45 14.90
C TYR A 97 -3.73 -11.02 15.09
N ALA A 98 -3.41 -10.44 16.26
CA ALA A 98 -3.65 -9.02 16.50
C ALA A 98 -2.84 -8.15 15.53
N TYR A 99 -3.37 -6.97 15.22
CA TYR A 99 -2.60 -5.98 14.48
C TYR A 99 -1.30 -5.61 15.23
N TRP A 100 -0.29 -5.21 14.47
CA TRP A 100 0.99 -4.84 15.08
C TRP A 100 0.89 -3.55 15.89
N SER A 101 1.61 -3.53 17.02
CA SER A 101 1.74 -2.33 17.85
C SER A 101 2.46 -1.19 17.10
N PRO A 102 2.28 0.08 17.53
CA PRO A 102 3.03 1.20 16.97
C PRO A 102 4.54 1.00 16.93
N ALA A 103 5.13 0.43 18.00
CA ALA A 103 6.57 0.15 18.07
C ALA A 103 7.01 -0.87 17.03
N LYS A 104 6.29 -1.98 16.87
CA LYS A 104 6.60 -3.02 15.90
C LYS A 104 6.42 -2.50 14.46
N SER A 105 5.40 -1.70 14.21
CA SER A 105 5.17 -1.07 12.91
C SER A 105 6.30 -0.08 12.55
N LEU A 106 6.77 0.70 13.52
CA LEU A 106 7.89 1.62 13.33
C LEU A 106 9.20 0.87 13.03
N GLU A 107 9.44 -0.26 13.70
CA GLU A 107 10.59 -1.14 13.43
C GLU A 107 10.60 -1.60 11.96
N TRP A 108 9.44 -2.02 11.44
CA TRP A 108 9.30 -2.40 10.03
C TRP A 108 9.66 -1.23 9.10
N VAL A 109 9.15 -0.04 9.36
CA VAL A 109 9.43 1.17 8.57
C VAL A 109 10.93 1.49 8.55
N HIS A 110 11.58 1.44 9.73
CA HIS A 110 13.01 1.70 9.83
C HIS A 110 13.83 0.68 9.04
N GLU A 111 13.47 -0.61 9.11
CA GLU A 111 14.18 -1.64 8.36
C GLU A 111 13.96 -1.52 6.85
N VAL A 112 12.75 -1.23 6.38
CA VAL A 112 12.47 -0.96 4.96
C VAL A 112 13.36 0.19 4.44
N ARG A 113 13.47 1.28 5.20
CA ARG A 113 14.34 2.41 4.85
C ARG A 113 15.83 2.04 4.91
N ARG A 114 16.25 1.29 5.92
CA ARG A 114 17.63 0.78 6.07
C ARG A 114 18.04 -0.10 4.88
N LEU A 115 17.10 -0.83 4.30
CA LEU A 115 17.29 -1.65 3.10
C LEU A 115 17.31 -0.82 1.79
N GLY A 116 17.27 0.51 1.88
CA GLY A 116 17.42 1.42 0.75
C GLY A 116 16.12 1.85 0.08
N TYR A 117 14.96 1.51 0.63
CA TYR A 117 13.71 2.01 0.09
C TYR A 117 13.53 3.50 0.40
N THR A 118 13.43 4.33 -0.63
CA THR A 118 13.37 5.81 -0.51
C THR A 118 11.99 6.38 -0.84
N GLY A 119 11.07 5.57 -1.36
CA GLY A 119 9.71 6.00 -1.69
C GLY A 119 8.87 6.37 -0.47
N PRO A 120 7.71 7.00 -0.69
CA PRO A 120 6.73 7.24 0.36
C PRO A 120 6.31 5.95 1.05
N VAL A 121 6.09 6.02 2.36
CA VAL A 121 5.57 4.91 3.17
C VAL A 121 4.27 5.33 3.83
N PHE A 122 3.27 4.47 3.80
CA PHE A 122 1.98 4.66 4.46
C PHE A 122 1.71 3.53 5.44
N ALA A 123 0.97 3.84 6.50
CA ALA A 123 0.34 2.87 7.37
C ALA A 123 -1.14 2.78 7.02
N TYR A 124 -1.59 1.60 6.56
CA TYR A 124 -3.01 1.34 6.37
C TYR A 124 -3.59 0.75 7.64
N MET A 125 -4.75 1.25 8.04
CA MET A 125 -5.53 0.73 9.15
C MET A 125 -6.96 1.28 9.10
N ASN A 126 -7.89 0.59 9.76
CA ASN A 126 -9.21 1.12 9.95
C ASN A 126 -9.27 2.17 11.08
N THR A 127 -10.38 2.90 11.16
CA THR A 127 -10.58 3.96 12.17
C THR A 127 -10.44 3.46 13.61
N SER A 128 -10.90 2.24 13.91
CA SER A 128 -10.82 1.66 15.25
C SER A 128 -9.35 1.43 15.67
N VAL A 129 -8.53 0.88 14.78
CA VAL A 129 -7.08 0.69 15.03
C VAL A 129 -6.39 2.05 15.15
N ALA A 130 -6.70 3.00 14.27
CA ALA A 130 -6.10 4.34 14.32
C ALA A 130 -6.37 5.08 15.64
N GLN A 131 -7.48 4.79 16.29
CA GLN A 131 -7.89 5.38 17.58
C GLN A 131 -7.47 4.56 18.80
N SER A 132 -6.98 3.34 18.63
CA SER A 132 -6.73 2.41 19.73
C SER A 132 -5.40 2.64 20.45
N ALA A 133 -4.46 3.37 19.86
CA ALA A 133 -3.12 3.58 20.39
C ALA A 133 -2.52 4.92 19.93
N ASP A 134 -1.39 5.31 20.51
CA ASP A 134 -0.60 6.46 20.03
C ASP A 134 0.31 6.05 18.87
N TRP A 135 -0.06 6.43 17.66
CA TRP A 135 0.68 6.20 16.42
C TRP A 135 1.58 7.37 16.01
N SER A 136 1.68 8.41 16.83
CA SER A 136 2.41 9.66 16.48
C SER A 136 3.88 9.43 16.13
N ALA A 137 4.49 8.34 16.59
CA ALA A 137 5.87 7.98 16.22
C ALA A 137 6.00 7.65 14.72
N LEU A 138 4.97 7.03 14.09
CA LEU A 138 4.96 6.79 12.66
C LEU A 138 4.81 8.11 11.88
N GLU A 139 3.90 9.00 12.31
CA GLU A 139 3.76 10.32 11.67
C GLU A 139 5.08 11.09 11.73
N ARG A 140 5.74 11.15 12.90
CA ARG A 140 7.06 11.79 13.05
C ARG A 140 8.15 11.14 12.18
N ALA A 141 8.04 9.86 11.90
CA ALA A 141 8.93 9.15 10.95
C ALA A 141 8.57 9.42 9.47
N GLY A 142 7.61 10.32 9.20
CA GLY A 142 7.19 10.66 7.85
C GLY A 142 6.34 9.59 7.17
N VAL A 143 5.64 8.75 7.97
CA VAL A 143 4.69 7.75 7.47
C VAL A 143 3.32 8.40 7.31
N GLY A 144 2.74 8.32 6.13
CA GLY A 144 1.38 8.80 5.85
C GLY A 144 0.31 7.85 6.40
N LEU A 145 -0.90 8.35 6.62
CA LEU A 145 -2.04 7.51 7.00
C LEU A 145 -2.90 7.18 5.78
N TRP A 146 -3.09 5.89 5.54
CA TRP A 146 -4.08 5.32 4.63
C TRP A 146 -5.21 4.74 5.48
N LEU A 147 -6.30 5.47 5.62
CA LEU A 147 -7.37 5.15 6.56
C LEU A 147 -8.53 4.44 5.90
N ALA A 148 -8.95 3.29 6.41
CA ALA A 148 -10.18 2.64 6.01
C ALA A 148 -11.35 3.11 6.89
N ASN A 149 -12.38 3.63 6.25
CA ASN A 149 -13.65 3.99 6.89
C ASN A 149 -14.78 4.01 5.85
N TYR A 150 -15.59 2.99 5.84
CA TYR A 150 -16.56 2.75 4.76
C TYR A 150 -17.91 3.46 4.96
N GLY A 151 -18.20 3.90 6.18
CA GLY A 151 -19.56 4.40 6.47
C GLY A 151 -20.59 3.29 6.20
N GLN A 152 -21.46 3.48 5.21
CA GLN A 152 -22.50 2.48 4.84
C GLN A 152 -21.99 1.38 3.91
N ASP A 153 -20.75 1.45 3.42
CA ASP A 153 -20.12 0.47 2.51
C ASP A 153 -21.01 0.01 1.34
N ASN A 154 -21.56 0.95 0.63
CA ASN A 154 -22.49 0.73 -0.50
C ASN A 154 -21.89 1.09 -1.89
N GLY A 155 -20.59 1.18 -2.00
CA GLY A 155 -19.90 1.61 -3.23
C GLY A 155 -19.75 3.12 -3.37
N SER A 156 -20.38 3.90 -2.47
CA SER A 156 -20.36 5.36 -2.48
C SER A 156 -19.61 5.93 -1.27
N LEU A 157 -19.14 7.17 -1.40
CA LEU A 157 -18.51 7.88 -0.30
C LEU A 157 -19.57 8.37 0.70
N THR A 158 -19.79 7.62 1.76
CA THR A 158 -20.80 7.94 2.81
C THR A 158 -20.17 8.48 4.09
N SER A 159 -18.84 8.42 4.25
CA SER A 159 -18.09 8.97 5.39
C SER A 159 -16.96 9.90 4.91
N PRO A 160 -17.27 11.16 4.52
CA PRO A 160 -16.32 12.00 3.81
C PRO A 160 -15.17 12.55 4.66
N SER A 161 -15.28 12.54 5.99
CA SER A 161 -14.30 13.15 6.90
C SER A 161 -14.02 12.26 8.11
N PRO A 162 -13.42 11.05 7.91
CA PRO A 162 -13.08 10.19 9.03
C PRO A 162 -11.98 10.81 9.89
N GLY A 163 -12.03 10.53 11.19
CA GLY A 163 -10.99 10.97 12.13
C GLY A 163 -9.68 10.23 11.92
N ALA A 164 -8.57 10.93 12.00
CA ALA A 164 -7.23 10.42 11.65
C ALA A 164 -6.45 9.83 12.85
N GLY A 165 -7.09 9.60 14.00
CA GLY A 165 -6.42 9.07 15.20
C GLY A 165 -5.29 10.00 15.67
N SER A 166 -4.07 9.48 15.78
CA SER A 166 -2.88 10.23 16.19
C SER A 166 -2.25 11.07 15.06
N TRP A 167 -2.64 10.88 13.80
CA TRP A 167 -2.17 11.72 12.70
C TRP A 167 -2.93 13.04 12.64
N SER A 168 -2.24 14.08 12.23
CA SER A 168 -2.85 15.39 11.96
C SER A 168 -3.91 15.31 10.86
N THR A 169 -3.74 14.37 9.93
CA THR A 169 -4.69 14.13 8.84
C THR A 169 -4.42 12.77 8.15
N TRP A 170 -5.43 12.20 7.51
CA TRP A 170 -5.22 11.10 6.56
C TRP A 170 -4.74 11.65 5.20
N GLN A 171 -3.93 10.87 4.48
CA GLN A 171 -3.49 11.15 3.11
C GLN A 171 -4.32 10.39 2.09
N VAL A 172 -4.67 9.14 2.40
CA VAL A 172 -5.52 8.29 1.57
C VAL A 172 -6.65 7.74 2.42
N HIS A 173 -7.85 7.67 1.86
CA HIS A 173 -9.03 7.12 2.50
C HIS A 173 -9.64 6.03 1.62
N GLN A 174 -9.59 4.79 2.09
CA GLN A 174 -10.38 3.69 1.54
C GLN A 174 -11.81 3.82 2.06
N TYR A 175 -12.74 4.15 1.16
CA TYR A 175 -14.10 4.55 1.56
C TYR A 175 -15.16 3.49 1.30
N THR A 176 -14.82 2.42 0.59
CA THR A 176 -15.71 1.27 0.33
C THR A 176 -14.93 0.07 -0.20
N GLN A 177 -15.42 -1.12 0.09
CA GLN A 177 -15.00 -2.39 -0.53
C GLN A 177 -16.06 -2.92 -1.53
N GLN A 178 -17.09 -2.13 -1.83
CA GLN A 178 -18.19 -2.48 -2.73
C GLN A 178 -18.18 -1.66 -4.03
N GLY A 179 -17.05 -1.06 -4.37
CA GLY A 179 -16.91 -0.27 -5.58
C GLY A 179 -17.12 -1.10 -6.85
N ARG A 180 -17.56 -0.44 -7.92
CA ARG A 180 -17.75 -1.05 -9.25
C ARG A 180 -17.12 -0.16 -10.30
N LEU A 181 -16.16 -0.72 -11.03
CA LEU A 181 -15.49 -0.06 -12.17
C LEU A 181 -15.51 -0.99 -13.37
N ALA A 182 -15.64 -0.43 -14.57
CA ALA A 182 -15.55 -1.21 -15.79
C ALA A 182 -14.15 -1.86 -15.93
N GLY A 183 -14.08 -3.02 -16.57
CA GLY A 183 -12.84 -3.80 -16.68
C GLY A 183 -12.69 -4.88 -15.59
N TYR A 184 -13.51 -4.82 -14.52
CA TYR A 184 -13.60 -5.87 -13.50
C TYR A 184 -15.05 -6.10 -13.06
N ALA A 185 -15.49 -7.35 -13.04
CA ALA A 185 -16.89 -7.70 -12.74
C ALA A 185 -17.21 -7.76 -11.23
N GLY A 186 -16.21 -7.94 -10.37
CA GLY A 186 -16.37 -8.06 -8.93
C GLY A 186 -16.40 -6.71 -8.19
N PRO A 187 -16.57 -6.73 -6.87
CA PRO A 187 -16.39 -5.56 -6.04
C PRO A 187 -14.89 -5.19 -5.95
N LEU A 188 -14.63 -3.90 -5.77
CA LEU A 188 -13.31 -3.32 -5.62
C LEU A 188 -13.26 -2.41 -4.40
N ASP A 189 -12.13 -2.42 -3.75
CA ASP A 189 -11.78 -1.43 -2.76
C ASP A 189 -11.47 -0.12 -3.48
N LEU A 190 -12.25 0.92 -3.16
CA LEU A 190 -12.06 2.25 -3.74
C LEU A 190 -11.43 3.20 -2.73
N ASN A 191 -10.41 3.86 -3.19
CA ASN A 191 -9.59 4.77 -2.41
C ASN A 191 -9.60 6.16 -3.02
N ARG A 192 -9.60 7.19 -2.16
CA ARG A 192 -9.37 8.57 -2.57
C ARG A 192 -8.14 9.13 -1.89
N ALA A 193 -7.24 9.72 -2.64
CA ALA A 193 -6.08 10.41 -2.11
C ALA A 193 -6.27 11.93 -2.13
N LYS A 194 -5.66 12.63 -1.18
CA LYS A 194 -5.57 14.10 -1.23
C LYS A 194 -4.75 14.53 -2.44
N ALA A 195 -5.01 15.75 -2.91
CA ALA A 195 -4.28 16.31 -4.05
C ALA A 195 -2.77 16.33 -3.77
N GLY A 196 -1.98 15.95 -4.75
CA GLY A 196 -0.51 15.95 -4.68
C GLY A 196 0.11 14.68 -4.11
N ILE A 197 -0.67 13.74 -3.52
CA ILE A 197 -0.08 12.53 -2.90
C ILE A 197 0.58 11.63 -3.96
N PHE A 198 -0.06 11.42 -5.11
CA PHE A 198 0.45 10.55 -6.17
C PHE A 198 0.74 11.28 -7.49
N THR A 199 0.47 12.59 -7.61
CA THR A 199 0.67 13.36 -8.85
C THR A 199 2.10 13.84 -9.05
N SER A 200 2.93 13.85 -8.01
CA SER A 200 4.33 14.25 -8.06
C SER A 200 5.30 13.07 -8.19
N MET A 201 4.79 11.85 -8.33
CA MET A 201 5.65 10.69 -8.57
C MET A 201 6.17 10.74 -10.01
N PRO A 202 7.50 10.59 -10.22
CA PRO A 202 8.04 10.53 -11.57
C PRO A 202 7.36 9.39 -12.32
N SER A 203 6.82 9.69 -13.50
CA SER A 203 6.33 8.65 -14.40
C SER A 203 7.47 7.67 -14.67
N ALA A 204 7.20 6.37 -14.64
CA ALA A 204 8.15 5.32 -15.03
C ALA A 204 8.73 5.52 -16.46
N ASN A 205 8.15 6.45 -17.21
CA ASN A 205 8.59 6.84 -18.55
C ASN A 205 9.54 8.05 -18.58
N ASP A 206 9.97 8.62 -17.41
CA ASP A 206 11.04 9.60 -17.39
C ASP A 206 12.40 8.90 -17.20
N PRO A 207 13.21 8.75 -18.28
CA PRO A 207 14.48 8.02 -18.21
C PRO A 207 15.51 8.65 -17.27
N ALA A 208 15.38 9.95 -16.97
CA ALA A 208 16.36 10.67 -16.14
C ALA A 208 16.16 10.41 -14.64
N THR A 209 14.90 10.23 -14.20
CA THR A 209 14.57 9.93 -12.81
C THR A 209 14.57 8.42 -12.52
N PHE A 210 14.20 7.61 -13.49
CA PHE A 210 14.16 6.16 -13.38
C PHE A 210 15.53 5.52 -13.03
N TRP A 211 16.62 6.00 -13.63
CA TRP A 211 17.96 5.43 -13.42
C TRP A 211 18.68 5.96 -12.19
N SER A 212 18.36 7.14 -11.70
CA SER A 212 19.00 7.69 -10.50
C SER A 212 18.47 7.02 -9.21
N ALA A 213 17.19 6.68 -9.15
CA ALA A 213 16.58 6.02 -7.99
C ALA A 213 16.90 4.51 -7.92
N LYS A 214 16.99 3.82 -9.06
CA LYS A 214 17.20 2.35 -9.10
C LYS A 214 18.67 1.88 -9.03
N ARG A 215 19.65 2.74 -9.25
CA ARG A 215 21.08 2.36 -9.24
C ARG A 215 21.62 1.88 -7.88
N TRP A 216 20.95 2.20 -6.80
CA TRP A 216 21.41 1.87 -5.44
C TRP A 216 21.02 0.46 -4.96
N ILE A 217 20.01 -0.16 -5.55
CA ILE A 217 19.49 -1.46 -5.10
C ILE A 217 20.34 -2.63 -5.61
N ILE A 218 21.01 -2.50 -6.75
CA ILE A 218 21.75 -3.60 -7.40
C ILE A 218 23.21 -3.70 -6.95
N SER A 219 23.81 -2.63 -6.44
CA SER A 219 25.22 -2.62 -6.03
C SER A 219 25.49 -3.02 -4.57
N GLY A 220 24.47 -3.15 -3.74
CA GLY A 220 24.58 -3.47 -2.30
C GLY A 220 24.45 -4.95 -1.94
N LEU A 221 24.23 -5.86 -2.90
CA LEU A 221 24.05 -7.30 -2.64
C LEU A 221 25.22 -8.16 -3.13
N ALA A 222 26.32 -7.54 -3.57
CA ALA A 222 27.57 -8.24 -3.89
C ALA A 222 28.67 -7.81 -2.90
N GLY A 223 28.64 -8.41 -1.71
CA GLY A 223 29.64 -8.22 -0.66
C GLY A 223 29.31 -9.09 0.53
#